data_8cc0ee998e876ed51732608d44918785
#
_entry.id   8cc0ee998e876ed51732608d44918785
#
_cell.length_a   1.000
_cell.length_b   1.000
_cell.length_c   1.000
_cell.angle_alpha   90.00
_cell.angle_beta   90.00
_cell.angle_gamma   90.00
#
_symmetry.space_group_name_H-M   'P 1'
#
loop_
_entity.id
_entity.type
_entity.pdbx_description
1 polymer ?
#
loop_
_entity_poly.entity_id
_entity_poly.type
_entity_poly.pdbx_seq_one_letter_code
_entity_poly.pdbx_strand_id
1 'polypeptide(L)'
;MRLLHTSDWHLGQTLHNYERGYEHQRFLDWLLDTLVAEQIDVLLVAGDVFDNANPSSASQKQLYVFLQQARVRLPALQLVIIAGNHDSAGRLEAPGPLLAAHGTHVIGHILRDNAGNIDLERLLLPLTGSDGAVQAWCLAVPFLRPGDVPKIASDSGQDPYLGGIALLYRQLTDLALARRQPGQAIIAMGHCHMVGGEMSNDSERRIVIGGTEMLPSGIFDAAKIGRASCRERV
;
A
#
# COMPACT_ATOMS: atom_id res chain seq x y z
N MET A 1 -13.95 -8.60 11.54
CA MET A 1 -12.64 -8.50 10.84
C MET A 1 -11.73 -7.57 11.62
N ARG A 2 -10.51 -8.00 11.91
CA ARG A 2 -9.46 -7.20 12.56
C ARG A 2 -8.35 -6.92 11.55
N LEU A 3 -7.98 -5.66 11.42
CA LEU A 3 -7.00 -5.19 10.45
C LEU A 3 -5.78 -4.64 11.17
N LEU A 4 -4.59 -4.94 10.69
CA LEU A 4 -3.36 -4.27 11.07
C LEU A 4 -2.79 -3.55 9.86
N HIS A 5 -2.41 -2.28 10.03
CA HIS A 5 -1.78 -1.47 9.00
C HIS A 5 -0.34 -1.15 9.40
N THR A 6 0.57 -1.22 8.44
CA THR A 6 1.98 -0.85 8.58
C THR A 6 2.51 -0.31 7.25
N SER A 7 3.61 0.43 7.28
CA SER A 7 4.30 0.97 6.09
C SER A 7 5.79 1.15 6.39
N ASP A 8 6.56 1.54 5.38
CA ASP A 8 7.92 2.06 5.54
C ASP A 8 8.89 1.09 6.25
N TRP A 9 8.88 -0.17 5.81
CA TRP A 9 9.77 -1.21 6.39
C TRP A 9 11.23 -1.00 6.02
N HIS A 10 11.48 -0.43 4.83
CA HIS A 10 12.82 -0.14 4.31
C HIS A 10 13.82 -1.29 4.50
N LEU A 11 13.38 -2.53 4.18
CA LEU A 11 14.24 -3.71 4.31
C LEU A 11 15.52 -3.52 3.49
N GLY A 12 16.67 -3.64 4.15
CA GLY A 12 17.98 -3.41 3.55
C GLY A 12 18.53 -1.99 3.78
N GLN A 13 17.83 -1.13 4.52
CA GLN A 13 18.36 0.18 4.92
C GLN A 13 19.64 0.01 5.76
N THR A 14 20.55 0.95 5.59
CA THR A 14 21.77 1.07 6.41
C THR A 14 21.73 2.34 7.26
N LEU A 15 22.28 2.29 8.45
CA LEU A 15 22.49 3.45 9.32
C LEU A 15 23.99 3.70 9.45
N HIS A 16 24.48 4.86 9.01
CA HIS A 16 25.93 5.18 9.02
C HIS A 16 26.82 4.08 8.42
N ASN A 17 26.38 3.48 7.32
CA ASN A 17 27.00 2.34 6.63
C ASN A 17 26.96 0.99 7.41
N TYR A 18 26.23 0.90 8.50
CA TYR A 18 25.96 -0.37 9.17
C TYR A 18 24.65 -0.97 8.68
N GLU A 19 24.69 -2.25 8.32
CA GLU A 19 23.49 -2.99 7.90
C GLU A 19 22.53 -3.18 9.07
N ARG A 20 21.25 -2.89 8.86
CA ARG A 20 20.18 -3.05 9.84
C ARG A 20 19.41 -4.38 9.68
N GLY A 21 20.04 -5.37 9.08
CA GLY A 21 19.37 -6.65 8.83
C GLY A 21 18.88 -7.35 10.10
N TYR A 22 19.60 -7.19 11.23
CA TYR A 22 19.17 -7.71 12.51
C TYR A 22 17.92 -7.01 13.05
N GLU A 23 17.89 -5.69 13.03
CA GLU A 23 16.75 -4.90 13.50
C GLU A 23 15.50 -5.17 12.65
N HIS A 24 15.66 -5.25 11.33
CA HIS A 24 14.57 -5.61 10.42
C HIS A 24 14.03 -7.02 10.74
N GLN A 25 14.91 -7.99 11.01
CA GLN A 25 14.45 -9.32 11.39
C GLN A 25 13.67 -9.29 12.70
N ARG A 26 14.17 -8.56 13.72
CA ARG A 26 13.46 -8.41 15.01
C ARG A 26 12.10 -7.75 14.85
N PHE A 27 12.00 -6.74 13.98
CA PHE A 27 10.72 -6.12 13.64
C PHE A 27 9.76 -7.12 12.99
N LEU A 28 10.20 -7.88 11.99
CA LEU A 28 9.37 -8.87 11.31
C LEU A 28 8.92 -10.00 12.25
N ASP A 29 9.79 -10.45 13.15
CA ASP A 29 9.46 -11.45 14.18
C ASP A 29 8.38 -10.90 15.14
N TRP A 30 8.56 -9.67 15.63
CA TRP A 30 7.59 -8.98 16.48
C TRP A 30 6.25 -8.78 15.76
N LEU A 31 6.27 -8.36 14.50
CA LEU A 31 5.06 -8.17 13.71
C LEU A 31 4.31 -9.49 13.57
N LEU A 32 5.02 -10.57 13.25
CA LEU A 32 4.41 -11.91 13.14
C LEU A 32 3.78 -12.36 14.45
N ASP A 33 4.46 -12.17 15.59
CA ASP A 33 3.92 -12.49 16.91
C ASP A 33 2.68 -11.64 17.24
N THR A 34 2.69 -10.35 16.86
CA THR A 34 1.56 -9.44 17.02
C THR A 34 0.36 -9.90 16.19
N LEU A 35 0.57 -10.28 14.91
CA LEU A 35 -0.49 -10.79 14.05
C LEU A 35 -1.20 -12.00 14.69
N VAL A 36 -0.43 -12.90 15.29
CA VAL A 36 -0.96 -14.09 15.96
C VAL A 36 -1.69 -13.71 17.26
N ALA A 37 -1.03 -12.93 18.13
CA ALA A 37 -1.58 -12.58 19.45
C ALA A 37 -2.88 -11.78 19.33
N GLU A 38 -2.95 -10.88 18.35
CA GLU A 38 -4.11 -10.03 18.11
C GLU A 38 -5.13 -10.68 17.17
N GLN A 39 -4.92 -11.90 16.69
CA GLN A 39 -5.80 -12.61 15.76
C GLN A 39 -6.20 -11.73 14.57
N ILE A 40 -5.20 -11.20 13.87
CA ILE A 40 -5.41 -10.30 12.74
C ILE A 40 -5.90 -11.10 11.53
N ASP A 41 -6.99 -10.63 10.90
CA ASP A 41 -7.57 -11.21 9.69
C ASP A 41 -6.88 -10.68 8.42
N VAL A 42 -6.47 -9.40 8.43
CA VAL A 42 -5.87 -8.75 7.27
C VAL A 42 -4.67 -7.88 7.69
N LEU A 43 -3.53 -8.07 7.03
CA LEU A 43 -2.37 -7.18 7.10
C LEU A 43 -2.30 -6.29 5.86
N LEU A 44 -2.31 -4.98 6.09
CA LEU A 44 -2.14 -3.97 5.04
C LEU A 44 -0.74 -3.37 5.14
N VAL A 45 0.07 -3.52 4.07
CA VAL A 45 1.44 -2.96 3.99
C VAL A 45 1.43 -1.85 2.94
N ALA A 46 1.51 -0.60 3.41
CA ALA A 46 1.29 0.58 2.59
C ALA A 46 2.58 1.19 2.04
N GLY A 47 3.38 0.40 1.34
CA GLY A 47 4.54 0.90 0.57
C GLY A 47 5.86 0.89 1.33
N ASP A 48 6.91 1.17 0.58
CA ASP A 48 8.33 1.20 0.99
C ASP A 48 8.74 -0.04 1.78
N VAL A 49 8.43 -1.20 1.16
CA VAL A 49 8.82 -2.51 1.69
C VAL A 49 10.33 -2.65 1.68
N PHE A 50 10.98 -2.21 0.60
CA PHE A 50 12.43 -2.20 0.46
C PHE A 50 12.98 -0.77 0.47
N ASP A 51 14.20 -0.61 0.97
CA ASP A 51 14.87 0.69 1.03
C ASP A 51 15.22 1.26 -0.36
N ASN A 52 15.32 0.42 -1.36
CA ASN A 52 15.63 0.85 -2.73
C ASN A 52 15.09 -0.11 -3.79
N ALA A 53 15.04 0.37 -5.03
CA ALA A 53 14.49 -0.36 -6.16
C ALA A 53 15.29 -1.62 -6.57
N ASN A 54 16.48 -1.82 -6.02
CA ASN A 54 17.30 -3.01 -6.26
C ASN A 54 17.69 -3.69 -4.93
N PRO A 55 16.73 -4.26 -4.18
CA PRO A 55 16.97 -4.85 -2.88
C PRO A 55 17.96 -6.02 -2.96
N SER A 56 18.78 -6.17 -1.92
CA SER A 56 19.68 -7.30 -1.80
C SER A 56 18.92 -8.62 -1.72
N SER A 57 19.58 -9.73 -2.08
CA SER A 57 18.99 -11.07 -1.90
C SER A 57 18.68 -11.37 -0.43
N ALA A 58 19.44 -10.80 0.51
CA ALA A 58 19.18 -10.93 1.94
C ALA A 58 17.88 -10.24 2.34
N SER A 59 17.65 -9.00 1.90
CA SER A 59 16.40 -8.25 2.15
C SER A 59 15.19 -8.95 1.54
N GLN A 60 15.32 -9.43 0.30
CA GLN A 60 14.26 -10.19 -0.34
C GLN A 60 13.93 -11.48 0.43
N LYS A 61 14.99 -12.19 0.90
CA LYS A 61 14.80 -13.40 1.71
C LYS A 61 14.08 -13.10 3.02
N GLN A 62 14.37 -11.98 3.70
CA GLN A 62 13.65 -11.59 4.92
C GLN A 62 12.15 -11.43 4.64
N LEU A 63 11.77 -10.72 3.58
CA LEU A 63 10.38 -10.58 3.18
C LEU A 63 9.72 -11.93 2.93
N TYR A 64 10.32 -12.79 2.10
CA TYR A 64 9.69 -14.05 1.71
C TYR A 64 9.60 -15.04 2.87
N VAL A 65 10.58 -15.05 3.77
CA VAL A 65 10.51 -15.85 5.01
C VAL A 65 9.38 -15.35 5.91
N PHE A 66 9.22 -14.04 6.07
CA PHE A 66 8.10 -13.46 6.82
C PHE A 66 6.75 -13.88 6.21
N LEU A 67 6.56 -13.72 4.90
CA LEU A 67 5.31 -14.09 4.22
C LEU A 67 5.00 -15.59 4.38
N GLN A 68 6.02 -16.43 4.24
CA GLN A 68 5.88 -17.88 4.43
C GLN A 68 5.51 -18.23 5.88
N GLN A 69 6.16 -17.62 6.88
CA GLN A 69 5.86 -17.86 8.29
C GLN A 69 4.46 -17.32 8.66
N ALA A 70 4.08 -16.16 8.15
CA ALA A 70 2.74 -15.62 8.33
C ALA A 70 1.68 -16.60 7.82
N ARG A 71 1.90 -17.18 6.63
CA ARG A 71 0.99 -18.18 6.07
C ARG A 71 0.92 -19.47 6.89
N VAL A 72 2.05 -19.93 7.44
CA VAL A 72 2.09 -21.15 8.27
C VAL A 72 1.38 -20.93 9.60
N ARG A 73 1.62 -19.77 10.27
CA ARG A 73 1.04 -19.47 11.58
C ARG A 73 -0.41 -19.01 11.53
N LEU A 74 -0.80 -18.34 10.43
CA LEU A 74 -2.14 -17.76 10.22
C LEU A 74 -2.64 -18.13 8.80
N PRO A 75 -3.11 -19.37 8.59
CA PRO A 75 -3.52 -19.84 7.27
C PRO A 75 -4.65 -19.04 6.60
N ALA A 76 -5.48 -18.34 7.36
CA ALA A 76 -6.57 -17.50 6.86
C ALA A 76 -6.18 -16.03 6.69
N LEU A 77 -4.96 -15.62 7.09
CA LEU A 77 -4.50 -14.24 6.97
C LEU A 77 -4.48 -13.79 5.51
N GLN A 78 -5.10 -12.67 5.23
CA GLN A 78 -4.98 -11.99 3.95
C GLN A 78 -3.94 -10.89 4.06
N LEU A 79 -3.10 -10.75 3.04
CA LEU A 79 -2.11 -9.67 2.95
C LEU A 79 -2.37 -8.82 1.72
N VAL A 80 -2.35 -7.51 1.90
CA VAL A 80 -2.36 -6.55 0.79
C VAL A 80 -1.12 -5.69 0.91
N ILE A 81 -0.26 -5.77 -0.09
CA ILE A 81 1.00 -5.02 -0.17
C ILE A 81 0.92 -4.09 -1.36
N ILE A 82 1.11 -2.81 -1.15
CA ILE A 82 1.26 -1.84 -2.25
C ILE A 82 2.71 -1.37 -2.33
N ALA A 83 3.16 -0.99 -3.52
CA ALA A 83 4.50 -0.41 -3.69
C ALA A 83 4.54 1.04 -3.21
N GLY A 84 5.63 1.41 -2.56
CA GLY A 84 5.99 2.79 -2.26
C GLY A 84 6.89 3.41 -3.33
N ASN A 85 7.47 4.57 -3.02
CA ASN A 85 8.35 5.27 -3.95
C ASN A 85 9.76 4.70 -4.02
N HIS A 86 10.23 4.03 -2.96
CA HIS A 86 11.51 3.34 -2.93
C HIS A 86 11.45 1.98 -3.65
N ASP A 87 10.29 1.35 -3.69
CA ASP A 87 10.12 0.03 -4.26
C ASP A 87 10.27 0.03 -5.80
N SER A 88 10.82 -1.04 -6.33
CA SER A 88 10.61 -1.40 -7.74
C SER A 88 9.30 -2.14 -7.87
N ALA A 89 8.29 -1.49 -8.40
CA ALA A 89 6.96 -2.06 -8.57
C ALA A 89 6.99 -3.44 -9.25
N GLY A 90 7.74 -3.58 -10.34
CA GLY A 90 7.86 -4.86 -11.07
C GLY A 90 8.55 -5.96 -10.27
N ARG A 91 9.58 -5.62 -9.46
CA ARG A 91 10.25 -6.62 -8.61
C ARG A 91 9.37 -7.05 -7.44
N LEU A 92 8.61 -6.12 -6.88
CA LEU A 92 7.68 -6.42 -5.80
C LEU A 92 6.54 -7.31 -6.28
N GLU A 93 6.04 -7.09 -7.50
CA GLU A 93 4.98 -7.90 -8.11
C GLU A 93 5.47 -9.24 -8.68
N ALA A 94 6.76 -9.39 -8.99
CA ALA A 94 7.28 -10.58 -9.66
C ALA A 94 6.86 -11.92 -8.99
N PRO A 95 6.87 -12.06 -7.66
CA PRO A 95 6.37 -13.28 -7.00
C PRO A 95 4.85 -13.34 -6.88
N GLY A 96 4.10 -12.34 -7.37
CA GLY A 96 2.65 -12.20 -7.22
C GLY A 96 1.85 -13.46 -7.58
N PRO A 97 2.10 -14.15 -8.71
CA PRO A 97 1.37 -15.37 -9.04
C PRO A 97 1.52 -16.48 -7.99
N LEU A 98 2.67 -16.59 -7.34
CA LEU A 98 2.90 -17.55 -6.25
C LEU A 98 2.23 -17.10 -4.95
N LEU A 99 2.25 -15.80 -4.68
CA LEU A 99 1.70 -15.21 -3.45
C LEU A 99 0.16 -15.18 -3.47
N ALA A 100 -0.45 -14.92 -4.64
CA ALA A 100 -1.90 -14.88 -4.80
C ALA A 100 -2.58 -16.19 -4.39
N ALA A 101 -1.97 -17.35 -4.70
CA ALA A 101 -2.46 -18.66 -4.27
C ALA A 101 -2.56 -18.81 -2.74
N HIS A 102 -1.94 -17.89 -2.00
CA HIS A 102 -1.88 -17.88 -0.55
C HIS A 102 -2.55 -16.66 0.09
N GLY A 103 -3.48 -16.00 -0.62
CA GLY A 103 -4.22 -14.85 -0.09
C GLY A 103 -3.36 -13.58 0.08
N THR A 104 -2.22 -13.48 -0.63
CA THR A 104 -1.36 -12.30 -0.62
C THR A 104 -1.48 -11.59 -1.97
N HIS A 105 -1.97 -10.35 -1.92
CA HIS A 105 -2.10 -9.47 -3.08
C HIS A 105 -0.99 -8.43 -3.06
N VAL A 106 -0.29 -8.29 -4.18
CA VAL A 106 0.78 -7.30 -4.36
C VAL A 106 0.40 -6.39 -5.52
N ILE A 107 0.30 -5.09 -5.25
CA ILE A 107 -0.05 -4.07 -6.23
C ILE A 107 1.10 -3.07 -6.33
N GLY A 108 1.88 -3.16 -7.39
CA GLY A 108 3.03 -2.28 -7.63
C GLY A 108 2.78 -1.24 -8.71
N HIS A 109 2.00 -1.58 -9.73
CA HIS A 109 1.76 -0.72 -10.90
C HIS A 109 0.29 -0.36 -11.06
N ILE A 110 0.06 0.80 -11.63
CA ILE A 110 -1.21 1.16 -12.26
C ILE A 110 -1.20 0.61 -13.68
N LEU A 111 -1.99 -0.43 -13.92
CA LEU A 111 -2.14 -1.00 -15.27
C LEU A 111 -3.21 -0.24 -16.06
N ARG A 112 -3.04 -0.24 -17.38
CA ARG A 112 -4.00 0.34 -18.33
C ARG A 112 -4.40 -0.69 -19.38
N ASP A 113 -5.63 -0.60 -19.82
CA ASP A 113 -6.12 -1.36 -20.96
C ASP A 113 -5.55 -0.83 -22.30
N ASN A 114 -5.88 -1.52 -23.40
CA ASN A 114 -5.44 -1.12 -24.74
C ASN A 114 -5.99 0.26 -25.20
N ALA A 115 -7.03 0.76 -24.55
CA ALA A 115 -7.60 2.09 -24.81
C ALA A 115 -6.96 3.17 -23.92
N GLY A 116 -6.05 2.79 -23.01
CA GLY A 116 -5.37 3.68 -22.09
C GLY A 116 -6.13 3.97 -20.78
N ASN A 117 -7.26 3.31 -20.54
CA ASN A 117 -7.99 3.45 -19.28
C ASN A 117 -7.31 2.65 -18.17
N ILE A 118 -7.37 3.18 -16.94
CA ILE A 118 -6.83 2.48 -15.77
C ILE A 118 -7.69 1.25 -15.48
N ASP A 119 -7.03 0.12 -15.24
CA ASP A 119 -7.67 -1.10 -14.75
C ASP A 119 -8.02 -0.97 -13.26
N LEU A 120 -9.19 -0.38 -12.99
CA LEU A 120 -9.70 -0.18 -11.64
C LEU A 120 -10.02 -1.48 -10.91
N GLU A 121 -10.36 -2.54 -11.66
CA GLU A 121 -10.70 -3.84 -11.12
C GLU A 121 -9.55 -4.46 -10.34
N ARG A 122 -8.35 -4.30 -10.85
CA ARG A 122 -7.12 -4.76 -10.21
C ARG A 122 -6.83 -4.06 -8.88
N LEU A 123 -7.26 -2.82 -8.74
CA LEU A 123 -7.01 -1.97 -7.56
C LEU A 123 -8.09 -2.14 -6.48
N LEU A 124 -9.19 -2.83 -6.79
CA LEU A 124 -10.30 -3.05 -5.86
C LEU A 124 -10.33 -4.51 -5.39
N LEU A 125 -9.86 -4.74 -4.17
CA LEU A 125 -9.69 -6.08 -3.61
C LEU A 125 -10.79 -6.39 -2.58
N PRO A 126 -11.49 -7.54 -2.70
CA PRO A 126 -12.39 -8.01 -1.65
C PRO A 126 -11.58 -8.53 -0.46
N LEU A 127 -11.90 -8.07 0.74
CA LEU A 127 -11.38 -8.62 1.99
C LEU A 127 -12.45 -9.50 2.63
N THR A 128 -12.13 -10.77 2.81
CA THR A 128 -13.08 -11.79 3.28
C THR A 128 -12.87 -12.10 4.76
N GLY A 129 -13.95 -12.41 5.45
CA GLY A 129 -13.90 -12.97 6.79
C GLY A 129 -13.50 -14.44 6.81
N SER A 130 -13.42 -15.03 8.00
CA SER A 130 -13.14 -16.47 8.19
C SER A 130 -14.23 -17.38 7.60
N ASP A 131 -15.42 -16.85 7.38
CA ASP A 131 -16.56 -17.49 6.71
C ASP A 131 -16.52 -17.42 5.19
N GLY A 132 -15.49 -16.77 4.63
CA GLY A 132 -15.34 -16.53 3.19
C GLY A 132 -16.22 -15.40 2.64
N ALA A 133 -17.07 -14.77 3.45
CA ALA A 133 -17.89 -13.65 3.02
C ALA A 133 -17.05 -12.35 2.93
N VAL A 134 -17.31 -11.53 1.91
CA VAL A 134 -16.68 -10.21 1.80
C VAL A 134 -17.18 -9.32 2.92
N GLN A 135 -16.27 -8.83 3.76
CA GLN A 135 -16.57 -7.92 4.87
C GLN A 135 -16.10 -6.48 4.58
N ALA A 136 -15.13 -6.31 3.69
CA ALA A 136 -14.68 -4.99 3.27
C ALA A 136 -14.16 -5.01 1.83
N TRP A 137 -14.12 -3.84 1.21
CA TRP A 137 -13.47 -3.59 -0.07
C TRP A 137 -12.24 -2.72 0.16
N CYS A 138 -11.09 -3.15 -0.35
CA CYS A 138 -9.82 -2.44 -0.21
C CYS A 138 -9.45 -1.78 -1.55
N LEU A 139 -9.31 -0.45 -1.54
CA LEU A 139 -8.73 0.32 -2.63
C LEU A 139 -7.20 0.27 -2.46
N ALA A 140 -6.53 -0.63 -3.16
CA ALA A 140 -5.09 -0.87 -3.03
C ALA A 140 -4.32 -0.01 -4.05
N VAL A 141 -4.10 1.27 -3.72
CA VAL A 141 -3.46 2.23 -4.63
C VAL A 141 -1.97 2.35 -4.28
N PRO A 142 -1.04 1.94 -5.17
CA PRO A 142 0.38 2.09 -4.93
C PRO A 142 0.82 3.54 -5.03
N PHE A 143 2.11 3.81 -4.77
CA PHE A 143 2.69 5.13 -5.02
C PHE A 143 2.44 5.57 -6.46
N LEU A 144 1.85 6.74 -6.62
CA LEU A 144 1.45 7.29 -7.90
C LEU A 144 2.52 8.23 -8.46
N ARG A 145 2.87 8.07 -9.72
CA ARG A 145 3.66 9.03 -10.49
C ARG A 145 2.75 9.83 -11.42
N PRO A 146 3.17 10.97 -11.96
CA PRO A 146 2.32 11.77 -12.87
C PRO A 146 1.73 10.99 -14.06
N GLY A 147 2.43 9.96 -14.54
CA GLY A 147 1.95 9.08 -15.61
C GLY A 147 0.91 8.04 -15.17
N ASP A 148 0.78 7.81 -13.86
CA ASP A 148 -0.10 6.77 -13.31
C ASP A 148 -1.54 7.25 -13.10
N VAL A 149 -1.74 8.57 -13.01
CA VAL A 149 -3.05 9.16 -12.73
C VAL A 149 -3.88 9.39 -13.99
N PRO A 150 -5.23 9.42 -13.89
CA PRO A 150 -6.08 9.84 -15.00
C PRO A 150 -5.75 11.26 -15.45
N LYS A 151 -5.79 11.48 -16.77
CA LYS A 151 -5.63 12.84 -17.34
C LYS A 151 -6.89 13.65 -17.08
N ILE A 152 -6.73 14.86 -16.53
CA ILE A 152 -7.79 15.85 -16.42
C ILE A 152 -7.54 17.00 -17.40
N ALA A 153 -8.60 17.68 -17.82
CA ALA A 153 -8.49 18.86 -18.67
C ALA A 153 -7.78 20.00 -17.92
N SER A 154 -6.87 20.68 -18.60
CA SER A 154 -6.00 21.73 -18.02
C SER A 154 -6.74 23.02 -17.64
N ASP A 155 -8.03 23.15 -18.00
CA ASP A 155 -8.81 24.40 -17.88
C ASP A 155 -9.30 24.70 -16.45
N SER A 156 -9.06 23.80 -15.49
CA SER A 156 -9.63 23.92 -14.13
C SER A 156 -8.81 24.77 -13.15
N GLY A 157 -7.63 25.25 -13.55
CA GLY A 157 -6.71 25.96 -12.63
C GLY A 157 -6.14 25.08 -11.50
N GLN A 158 -6.47 23.79 -11.47
CA GLN A 158 -5.94 22.81 -10.52
C GLN A 158 -4.68 22.14 -11.08
N ASP A 159 -3.79 21.74 -10.19
CA ASP A 159 -2.66 20.90 -10.56
C ASP A 159 -3.18 19.57 -11.17
N PRO A 160 -2.82 19.25 -12.43
CA PRO A 160 -3.31 18.06 -13.12
C PRO A 160 -3.01 16.76 -12.40
N TYR A 161 -1.87 16.68 -11.69
CA TYR A 161 -1.50 15.51 -10.92
C TYR A 161 -2.40 15.32 -9.70
N LEU A 162 -2.62 16.38 -8.91
CA LEU A 162 -3.51 16.34 -7.74
C LEU A 162 -4.95 16.02 -8.15
N GLY A 163 -5.43 16.67 -9.21
CA GLY A 163 -6.76 16.39 -9.75
C GLY A 163 -6.89 14.96 -10.27
N GLY A 164 -5.83 14.42 -10.89
CA GLY A 164 -5.77 13.03 -11.34
C GLY A 164 -5.83 12.04 -10.18
N ILE A 165 -5.12 12.29 -9.08
CA ILE A 165 -5.21 11.48 -7.85
C ILE A 165 -6.65 11.49 -7.31
N ALA A 166 -7.23 12.67 -7.15
CA ALA A 166 -8.61 12.81 -6.65
C ALA A 166 -9.61 12.05 -7.53
N LEU A 167 -9.44 12.13 -8.85
CA LEU A 167 -10.30 11.43 -9.81
C LEU A 167 -10.14 9.91 -9.68
N LEU A 168 -8.91 9.39 -9.57
CA LEU A 168 -8.65 7.96 -9.39
C LEU A 168 -9.35 7.40 -8.14
N TYR A 169 -9.15 8.05 -6.99
CA TYR A 169 -9.79 7.61 -5.75
C TYR A 169 -11.31 7.71 -5.81
N ARG A 170 -11.87 8.73 -6.49
CA ARG A 170 -13.30 8.83 -6.72
C ARG A 170 -13.82 7.66 -7.55
N GLN A 171 -13.19 7.38 -8.69
CA GLN A 171 -13.57 6.26 -9.57
C GLN A 171 -13.54 4.91 -8.82
N LEU A 172 -12.48 4.67 -8.04
CA LEU A 172 -12.37 3.46 -7.21
C LEU A 172 -13.44 3.40 -6.13
N THR A 173 -13.74 4.53 -5.49
CA THR A 173 -14.80 4.62 -4.47
C THR A 173 -16.17 4.34 -5.08
N ASP A 174 -16.46 4.91 -6.24
CA ASP A 174 -17.72 4.68 -6.95
C ASP A 174 -17.87 3.22 -7.34
N LEU A 175 -16.79 2.59 -7.82
CA LEU A 175 -16.76 1.16 -8.12
C LEU A 175 -16.99 0.30 -6.87
N ALA A 176 -16.33 0.64 -5.76
CA ALA A 176 -16.51 -0.05 -4.48
C ALA A 176 -17.94 0.10 -3.94
N LEU A 177 -18.52 1.29 -4.03
CA LEU A 177 -19.91 1.56 -3.63
C LEU A 177 -20.93 0.78 -4.46
N ALA A 178 -20.68 0.62 -5.76
CA ALA A 178 -21.53 -0.17 -6.65
C ALA A 178 -21.53 -1.68 -6.30
N ARG A 179 -20.45 -2.20 -5.69
CA ARG A 179 -20.31 -3.61 -5.30
C ARG A 179 -20.67 -3.90 -3.85
N ARG A 180 -20.55 -2.86 -3.02
CA ARG A 180 -20.72 -2.96 -1.59
C ARG A 180 -22.12 -3.40 -1.21
N GLN A 181 -22.21 -4.37 -0.31
CA GLN A 181 -23.43 -4.78 0.36
C GLN A 181 -23.56 -4.05 1.72
N PRO A 182 -24.79 -3.94 2.27
CA PRO A 182 -24.98 -3.42 3.63
C PRO A 182 -24.09 -4.13 4.66
N GLY A 183 -23.44 -3.36 5.53
CA GLY A 183 -22.51 -3.90 6.55
C GLY A 183 -21.07 -4.07 6.12
N GLN A 184 -20.75 -3.99 4.82
CA GLN A 184 -19.37 -4.03 4.34
C GLN A 184 -18.70 -2.66 4.47
N ALA A 185 -17.42 -2.65 4.85
CA ALA A 185 -16.60 -1.43 4.91
C ALA A 185 -15.91 -1.14 3.56
N ILE A 186 -15.47 0.10 3.37
CA ILE A 186 -14.52 0.47 2.31
C ILE A 186 -13.28 1.02 2.99
N ILE A 187 -12.10 0.53 2.60
CA ILE A 187 -10.80 0.92 3.11
C ILE A 187 -9.96 1.38 1.93
N ALA A 188 -9.32 2.54 2.04
CA ALA A 188 -8.38 3.02 1.03
C ALA A 188 -6.96 2.96 1.57
N MET A 189 -6.07 2.37 0.79
CA MET A 189 -4.63 2.42 0.98
C MET A 189 -4.00 3.38 -0.02
N GLY A 190 -2.89 3.99 0.38
CA GLY A 190 -2.07 4.82 -0.48
C GLY A 190 -0.71 5.02 0.15
N HIS A 191 0.30 5.29 -0.67
CA HIS A 191 1.63 5.68 -0.22
C HIS A 191 1.93 7.08 -0.78
N CYS A 192 1.90 8.10 0.08
CA CYS A 192 2.07 9.50 -0.32
C CYS A 192 2.39 10.39 0.89
N HIS A 193 3.06 11.50 0.66
CA HIS A 193 3.23 12.54 1.67
C HIS A 193 1.98 13.42 1.75
N MET A 194 1.47 13.62 2.95
CA MET A 194 0.29 14.45 3.19
C MET A 194 0.64 15.72 3.96
N VAL A 195 0.00 16.84 3.61
CA VAL A 195 0.10 18.10 4.36
C VAL A 195 -0.36 17.86 5.80
N GLY A 196 0.46 18.29 6.77
CA GLY A 196 0.21 18.12 8.20
C GLY A 196 0.75 16.82 8.80
N GLY A 197 1.44 15.99 8.01
CA GLY A 197 2.29 14.91 8.52
C GLY A 197 3.58 15.48 9.14
N GLU A 198 4.12 14.82 10.15
CA GLU A 198 5.47 15.09 10.64
C GLU A 198 6.46 14.33 9.74
N MET A 199 7.43 15.04 9.16
CA MET A 199 8.49 14.43 8.35
C MET A 199 9.70 14.12 9.25
N SER A 200 10.23 12.88 9.10
CA SER A 200 11.54 12.54 9.66
C SER A 200 12.63 12.95 8.67
N ASN A 201 13.51 13.85 9.08
CA ASN A 201 14.61 14.32 8.22
C ASN A 201 15.69 13.25 7.97
N ASP A 202 15.69 12.18 8.75
CA ASP A 202 16.75 11.15 8.73
C ASP A 202 16.38 9.90 7.93
N SER A 203 15.09 9.65 7.67
CA SER A 203 14.61 8.43 7.02
C SER A 203 13.88 8.68 5.69
N GLU A 204 13.42 9.90 5.43
CA GLU A 204 12.61 10.20 4.25
C GLU A 204 13.38 10.95 3.18
N ARG A 205 13.38 10.42 1.95
CA ARG A 205 13.84 11.18 0.79
C ARG A 205 12.74 12.15 0.37
N ARG A 206 13.07 13.44 0.27
CA ARG A 206 12.15 14.41 -0.32
C ARG A 206 11.74 13.99 -1.71
N ILE A 207 10.47 13.74 -1.90
CA ILE A 207 9.89 13.43 -3.21
C ILE A 207 9.29 14.73 -3.74
N VAL A 208 9.96 15.32 -4.73
CA VAL A 208 9.39 16.43 -5.51
C VAL A 208 8.89 15.84 -6.82
N ILE A 209 7.59 15.67 -6.96
CA ILE A 209 6.96 15.23 -8.20
C ILE A 209 6.14 16.38 -8.76
N GLY A 210 6.54 16.91 -9.91
CA GLY A 210 5.78 17.95 -10.59
C GLY A 210 5.63 19.27 -9.83
N GLY A 211 6.51 19.56 -8.85
CA GLY A 211 6.42 20.75 -8.00
C GLY A 211 5.54 20.60 -6.76
N THR A 212 4.91 19.45 -6.55
CA THR A 212 4.06 19.19 -5.39
C THR A 212 4.77 18.19 -4.46
N GLU A 213 5.17 18.66 -3.28
CA GLU A 213 5.84 17.81 -2.28
C GLU A 213 4.84 17.07 -1.40
N MET A 214 3.61 17.58 -1.25
CA MET A 214 2.63 17.05 -0.30
C MET A 214 1.21 17.10 -0.87
N LEU A 215 0.42 16.07 -0.60
CA LEU A 215 -1.00 16.02 -0.95
C LEU A 215 -1.84 16.74 0.11
N PRO A 216 -2.72 17.68 -0.27
CA PRO A 216 -3.66 18.25 0.67
C PRO A 216 -4.66 17.17 1.14
N SER A 217 -4.89 17.11 2.44
CA SER A 217 -5.77 16.09 3.03
C SER A 217 -7.20 16.14 2.48
N GLY A 218 -7.67 17.32 2.05
CA GLY A 218 -8.98 17.51 1.42
C GLY A 218 -9.18 16.77 0.09
N ILE A 219 -8.13 16.27 -0.54
CA ILE A 219 -8.24 15.49 -1.79
C ILE A 219 -9.11 14.23 -1.63
N PHE A 220 -9.19 13.68 -0.40
CA PHE A 220 -9.97 12.50 -0.06
C PHE A 220 -11.37 12.81 0.50
N ASP A 221 -11.73 14.07 0.72
CA ASP A 221 -13.02 14.45 1.35
C ASP A 221 -14.22 14.04 0.48
N ALA A 222 -14.08 14.12 -0.85
CA ALA A 222 -15.11 13.70 -1.79
C ALA A 222 -15.39 12.19 -1.74
N ALA A 223 -14.43 11.39 -1.28
CA ALA A 223 -14.59 9.94 -1.17
C ALA A 223 -15.27 9.49 0.12
N LYS A 224 -15.54 10.40 1.08
CA LYS A 224 -16.13 10.12 2.41
C LYS A 224 -15.42 8.98 3.16
N ILE A 225 -14.13 8.82 2.95
CA ILE A 225 -13.30 7.79 3.56
C ILE A 225 -12.75 8.34 4.89
N GLY A 226 -12.89 7.59 5.97
CA GLY A 226 -12.22 7.87 7.25
C GLY A 226 -10.70 7.75 7.08
N ARG A 227 -9.92 8.51 7.86
CA ARG A 227 -8.47 8.56 7.75
C ARG A 227 -7.82 7.85 8.91
N ALA A 228 -6.87 6.96 8.60
CA ALA A 228 -5.88 6.49 9.55
C ALA A 228 -4.51 6.82 8.97
N SER A 229 -3.67 7.53 9.75
CA SER A 229 -2.27 7.75 9.39
C SER A 229 -1.40 6.93 10.34
N CYS A 230 -0.39 6.23 9.82
CA CYS A 230 0.69 5.76 10.65
C CYS A 230 1.54 6.98 11.06
N ARG A 231 1.65 7.20 12.37
CA ARG A 231 2.72 8.06 12.90
C ARG A 231 3.87 7.12 13.24
N GLU A 232 5.00 7.29 12.59
CA GLU A 232 6.23 6.71 13.11
C GLU A 232 6.44 7.23 14.53
N ARG A 233 6.43 6.31 15.49
CA ARG A 233 7.05 6.57 16.80
C ARG A 233 8.40 5.89 16.74
N VAL A 234 9.44 6.69 16.60
CA VAL A 234 10.81 6.29 16.85
C VAL A 234 10.98 5.97 18.33
#